data_e8965e8747bb3eececed0768d37a6497
#
_entry.id   e8965e8747bb3eececed0768d37a6497
#
_cell.length_a   1.000
_cell.length_b   1.000
_cell.length_c   1.000
_cell.angle_alpha   90.00
_cell.angle_beta   90.00
_cell.angle_gamma   90.00
#
_symmetry.space_group_name_H-M   'P 1'
#
loop_
_entity.id
_entity.type
_entity.pdbx_description
1 polymer ?
#
loop_
_entity_poly.entity_id
_entity_poly.type
_entity_poly.pdbx_seq_one_letter_code
_entity_poly.pdbx_strand_id
1 'polypeptide(L)'
;MLTKDELRQYRHLKEEVLQLAEEIRELDLMMVVPSVQNLSGMPGSHQTTDKIGEVIARADALRKRYFEGMSILLEKKAKIEAEVDALDADDQILIRLYYFRGMTWEAVAATMMLSWNALHHRHRKILRKLRGDESDDERSRENGDRDAEEETPAPMYRTRS
;
A
#
# COMPACT_ATOMS: atom_id res chain seq x y z
N MET A 1 -17.43 12.02 0.13
CA MET A 1 -17.68 10.59 0.47
C MET A 1 -16.55 9.74 -0.07
N LEU A 2 -15.88 9.00 0.79
CA LEU A 2 -14.72 8.18 0.44
C LEU A 2 -14.99 6.71 0.84
N THR A 3 -14.76 5.79 -0.09
CA THR A 3 -15.00 4.36 0.13
C THR A 3 -13.71 3.61 0.49
N LYS A 4 -13.85 2.45 1.14
CA LYS A 4 -12.73 1.55 1.42
C LYS A 4 -12.01 1.10 0.15
N ASP A 5 -12.75 0.94 -0.96
CA ASP A 5 -12.19 0.48 -2.23
C ASP A 5 -11.36 1.58 -2.89
N GLU A 6 -11.74 2.85 -2.78
CA GLU A 6 -10.93 3.98 -3.25
C GLU A 6 -9.61 4.09 -2.48
N LEU A 7 -9.63 3.89 -1.16
CA LEU A 7 -8.43 3.83 -0.33
C LEU A 7 -7.51 2.65 -0.71
N ARG A 8 -8.08 1.47 -0.98
CA ARG A 8 -7.33 0.30 -1.44
C ARG A 8 -6.73 0.51 -2.82
N GLN A 9 -7.50 1.05 -3.76
CA GLN A 9 -7.02 1.38 -5.11
C GLN A 9 -5.85 2.37 -5.06
N TYR A 10 -5.93 3.38 -4.20
CA TYR A 10 -4.82 4.31 -3.99
C TYR A 10 -3.56 3.57 -3.53
N ARG A 11 -3.68 2.68 -2.53
CA ARG A 11 -2.55 1.90 -2.01
C ARG A 11 -1.93 1.02 -3.09
N HIS A 12 -2.75 0.29 -3.86
CA HIS A 12 -2.26 -0.55 -4.97
C HIS A 12 -1.57 0.28 -6.06
N LEU A 13 -2.17 1.38 -6.47
CA LEU A 13 -1.57 2.27 -7.48
C LEU A 13 -0.23 2.83 -7.00
N LYS A 14 -0.12 3.17 -5.71
CA LYS A 14 1.14 3.62 -5.14
C LYS A 14 2.21 2.53 -5.20
N GLU A 15 1.88 1.29 -4.86
CA GLU A 15 2.79 0.15 -4.94
C GLU A 15 3.23 -0.09 -6.40
N GLU A 16 2.31 -0.01 -7.37
CA GLU A 16 2.63 -0.14 -8.79
C GLU A 16 3.59 0.96 -9.27
N VAL A 17 3.33 2.22 -8.92
CA VAL A 17 4.21 3.35 -9.28
C VAL A 17 5.61 3.20 -8.68
N LEU A 18 5.73 2.71 -7.44
CA LEU A 18 7.02 2.44 -6.81
C LEU A 18 7.78 1.31 -7.50
N GLN A 19 7.10 0.25 -7.93
CA GLN A 19 7.70 -0.84 -8.70
C GLN A 19 8.20 -0.35 -10.05
N LEU A 20 7.43 0.46 -10.77
CA LEU A 20 7.87 1.07 -12.03
C LEU A 20 9.12 1.94 -11.84
N ALA A 21 9.18 2.72 -10.77
CA ALA A 21 10.36 3.52 -10.44
C ALA A 21 11.61 2.67 -10.22
N GLU A 22 11.48 1.53 -9.54
CA GLU A 22 12.60 0.61 -9.30
C GLU A 22 13.04 -0.09 -10.60
N GLU A 23 12.10 -0.55 -11.44
CA GLU A 23 12.43 -1.12 -12.75
C GLU A 23 13.17 -0.13 -13.66
N ILE A 24 12.75 1.14 -13.68
CA ILE A 24 13.43 2.19 -14.43
C ILE A 24 14.84 2.39 -13.90
N ARG A 25 15.02 2.44 -12.60
CA ARG A 25 16.32 2.58 -11.96
C ARG A 25 17.27 1.42 -12.30
N GLU A 26 16.77 0.18 -12.27
CA GLU A 26 17.57 -0.98 -12.65
C GLU A 26 18.03 -0.91 -14.11
N LEU A 27 17.15 -0.51 -15.04
CA LEU A 27 17.52 -0.33 -16.44
C LEU A 27 18.52 0.80 -16.64
N ASP A 28 18.37 1.93 -15.94
CA ASP A 28 19.31 3.04 -15.99
C ASP A 28 20.70 2.61 -15.49
N LEU A 29 20.78 1.81 -14.42
CA LEU A 29 22.04 1.26 -13.91
C LEU A 29 22.69 0.32 -14.92
N MET A 30 21.92 -0.54 -15.60
CA MET A 30 22.44 -1.43 -16.65
C MET A 30 23.01 -0.66 -17.85
N MET A 31 22.45 0.51 -18.16
CA MET A 31 22.96 1.36 -19.25
C MET A 31 24.25 2.09 -18.87
N VAL A 32 24.45 2.42 -17.59
CA VAL A 32 25.63 3.15 -17.10
C VAL A 32 26.84 2.24 -16.87
N VAL A 33 26.62 0.95 -16.53
CA VAL A 33 27.71 -0.01 -16.36
C VAL A 33 28.14 -0.51 -17.73
N PRO A 34 29.31 -0.08 -18.26
CA PRO A 34 29.80 -0.63 -19.53
C PRO A 34 30.02 -2.13 -19.34
N SER A 35 29.46 -2.92 -20.24
CA SER A 35 29.74 -4.36 -20.31
C SER A 35 31.25 -4.54 -20.49
N VAL A 36 31.98 -4.84 -19.43
CA VAL A 36 33.44 -5.12 -19.44
C VAL A 36 33.79 -6.36 -20.27
N GLN A 37 32.79 -7.01 -20.88
CA GLN A 37 32.96 -8.27 -21.61
C GLN A 37 33.41 -8.16 -23.09
N ASN A 38 33.62 -6.97 -23.63
CA ASN A 38 34.07 -6.80 -25.02
C ASN A 38 35.56 -6.42 -25.17
N LEU A 39 36.43 -6.94 -24.30
CA LEU A 39 37.88 -6.79 -24.45
C LEU A 39 38.57 -7.91 -25.30
N SER A 40 37.82 -8.83 -25.88
CA SER A 40 38.34 -9.74 -26.88
C SER A 40 38.06 -9.21 -28.27
N GLY A 41 39.09 -8.79 -28.99
CA GLY A 41 39.06 -8.15 -30.30
C GLY A 41 38.49 -9.02 -31.44
N MET A 42 37.26 -9.53 -31.26
CA MET A 42 36.48 -10.12 -32.35
C MET A 42 35.54 -9.07 -32.96
N PRO A 43 35.37 -9.04 -34.30
CA PRO A 43 34.42 -8.13 -34.94
C PRO A 43 33.02 -8.40 -34.42
N GLY A 44 32.47 -7.43 -33.68
CA GLY A 44 31.13 -7.52 -33.07
C GLY A 44 30.06 -7.67 -34.15
N SER A 45 29.25 -8.70 -34.05
CA SER A 45 28.08 -8.87 -34.91
C SER A 45 27.11 -7.70 -34.68
N HIS A 46 26.39 -7.29 -35.73
CA HIS A 46 25.34 -6.22 -35.72
C HIS A 46 24.22 -6.40 -34.69
N GLN A 47 24.18 -7.50 -33.94
CA GLN A 47 23.18 -7.80 -32.90
C GLN A 47 23.26 -6.93 -31.63
N THR A 48 24.40 -6.29 -31.37
CA THR A 48 24.58 -5.50 -30.14
C THR A 48 23.84 -4.16 -30.18
N THR A 49 23.74 -3.57 -31.36
CA THR A 49 23.06 -2.26 -31.57
C THR A 49 21.55 -2.41 -31.41
N ASP A 50 21.00 -3.56 -31.83
CA ASP A 50 19.56 -3.85 -31.72
C ASP A 50 19.14 -4.02 -30.24
N LYS A 51 19.93 -4.73 -29.47
CA LYS A 51 19.68 -4.91 -28.02
C LYS A 51 19.68 -3.61 -27.21
N ILE A 52 20.55 -2.67 -27.52
CA ILE A 52 20.59 -1.36 -26.87
C ILE A 52 19.33 -0.57 -27.22
N GLY A 53 18.90 -0.59 -28.49
CA GLY A 53 17.67 0.04 -28.93
C GLY A 53 16.42 -0.52 -28.22
N GLU A 54 16.35 -1.84 -28.03
CA GLU A 54 15.27 -2.49 -27.28
C GLU A 54 15.24 -2.07 -25.81
N VAL A 55 16.40 -1.98 -25.15
CA VAL A 55 16.49 -1.53 -23.74
C VAL A 55 16.04 -0.08 -23.61
N ILE A 56 16.45 0.81 -24.50
CA ILE A 56 16.03 2.21 -24.50
C ILE A 56 14.52 2.32 -24.71
N ALA A 57 13.96 1.63 -25.70
CA ALA A 57 12.53 1.63 -25.98
C ALA A 57 11.71 1.12 -24.77
N ARG A 58 12.20 0.07 -24.10
CA ARG A 58 11.59 -0.45 -22.87
C ARG A 58 11.63 0.57 -21.73
N ALA A 59 12.78 1.22 -21.52
CA ALA A 59 12.92 2.26 -20.50
C ALA A 59 11.98 3.43 -20.73
N ASP A 60 11.82 3.88 -21.99
CA ASP A 60 10.90 4.96 -22.34
C ASP A 60 9.42 4.58 -22.14
N ALA A 61 9.05 3.34 -22.47
CA ALA A 61 7.71 2.84 -22.22
C ALA A 61 7.39 2.77 -20.72
N LEU A 62 8.35 2.33 -19.87
CA LEU A 62 8.19 2.32 -18.42
C LEU A 62 8.11 3.72 -17.82
N ARG A 63 8.94 4.67 -18.31
CA ARG A 63 8.87 6.06 -17.88
C ARG A 63 7.51 6.69 -18.18
N LYS A 64 6.96 6.42 -19.37
CA LYS A 64 5.61 6.89 -19.74
C LYS A 64 4.57 6.36 -18.77
N ARG A 65 4.54 5.05 -18.51
CA ARG A 65 3.62 4.43 -17.54
C ARG A 65 3.81 4.99 -16.12
N TYR A 66 5.04 5.23 -15.71
CA TYR A 66 5.35 5.85 -14.41
C TYR A 66 4.74 7.25 -14.28
N PHE A 67 4.92 8.12 -15.28
CA PHE A 67 4.37 9.48 -15.23
C PHE A 67 2.85 9.49 -15.28
N GLU A 68 2.23 8.63 -16.08
CA GLU A 68 0.77 8.46 -16.12
C GLU A 68 0.24 7.98 -14.75
N GLY A 69 0.84 6.95 -14.17
CA GLY A 69 0.50 6.43 -12.86
C GLY A 69 0.70 7.45 -11.74
N MET A 70 1.80 8.20 -11.78
CA MET A 70 2.08 9.26 -10.82
C MET A 70 1.04 10.38 -10.87
N SER A 71 0.61 10.81 -12.05
CA SER A 71 -0.45 11.83 -12.21
C SER A 71 -1.75 11.38 -11.56
N ILE A 72 -2.20 10.15 -11.85
CA ILE A 72 -3.40 9.57 -11.27
C ILE A 72 -3.26 9.42 -9.74
N LEU A 73 -2.08 9.01 -9.28
CA LEU A 73 -1.80 8.84 -7.85
C LEU A 73 -1.91 10.16 -7.09
N LEU A 74 -1.38 11.25 -7.64
CA LEU A 74 -1.44 12.58 -7.04
C LEU A 74 -2.86 13.12 -6.98
N GLU A 75 -3.66 12.94 -8.04
CA GLU A 75 -5.07 13.34 -8.05
C GLU A 75 -5.87 12.57 -6.99
N LYS A 76 -5.71 11.23 -6.94
CA LYS A 76 -6.37 10.40 -5.93
C LYS A 76 -5.93 10.78 -4.52
N LYS A 77 -4.65 11.05 -4.32
CA LYS A 77 -4.10 11.48 -3.03
C LYS A 77 -4.75 12.75 -2.55
N ALA A 78 -4.81 13.79 -3.38
CA ALA A 78 -5.41 15.08 -3.02
C ALA A 78 -6.89 14.93 -2.63
N LYS A 79 -7.66 14.13 -3.37
CA LYS A 79 -9.05 13.83 -3.07
C LYS A 79 -9.22 13.12 -1.72
N ILE A 80 -8.38 12.11 -1.45
CA ILE A 80 -8.41 11.35 -0.19
C ILE A 80 -7.98 12.23 0.99
N GLU A 81 -6.93 13.04 0.83
CA GLU A 81 -6.43 13.94 1.88
C GLU A 81 -7.51 14.93 2.33
N ALA A 82 -8.27 15.51 1.40
CA ALA A 82 -9.35 16.43 1.73
C ALA A 82 -10.44 15.79 2.64
N GLU A 83 -10.77 14.52 2.41
CA GLU A 83 -11.73 13.79 3.25
C GLU A 83 -11.12 13.34 4.60
N VAL A 84 -9.84 12.95 4.58
CA VAL A 84 -9.12 12.49 5.77
C VAL A 84 -8.84 13.66 6.72
N ASP A 85 -8.57 14.85 6.23
CA ASP A 85 -8.29 16.05 7.04
C ASP A 85 -9.52 16.49 7.89
N ALA A 86 -10.71 16.05 7.51
CA ALA A 86 -11.93 16.26 8.30
C ALA A 86 -12.10 15.29 9.49
N LEU A 87 -11.26 14.26 9.59
CA LEU A 87 -11.28 13.29 10.69
C LEU A 87 -10.55 13.81 11.93
N ASP A 88 -10.79 13.15 13.07
CA ASP A 88 -10.03 13.37 14.30
C ASP A 88 -8.53 13.02 14.08
N ALA A 89 -7.64 13.69 14.80
CA ALA A 89 -6.18 13.56 14.62
C ALA A 89 -5.66 12.11 14.64
N ASP A 90 -6.11 11.31 15.59
CA ASP A 90 -5.72 9.89 15.70
C ASP A 90 -6.28 9.04 14.56
N ASP A 91 -7.49 9.36 14.06
CA ASP A 91 -8.12 8.68 12.93
C ASP A 91 -7.35 8.99 11.64
N GLN A 92 -6.91 10.25 11.47
CA GLN A 92 -6.02 10.65 10.39
C GLN A 92 -4.71 9.85 10.41
N ILE A 93 -4.09 9.72 11.60
CA ILE A 93 -2.85 8.96 11.77
C ILE A 93 -3.02 7.52 11.30
N LEU A 94 -4.10 6.84 11.71
CA LEU A 94 -4.38 5.46 11.30
C LEU A 94 -4.45 5.32 9.77
N ILE A 95 -5.25 6.16 9.13
CA ILE A 95 -5.40 6.12 7.66
C ILE A 95 -4.07 6.41 6.96
N ARG A 96 -3.32 7.41 7.43
CA ARG A 96 -2.02 7.77 6.85
C ARG A 96 -0.99 6.66 6.99
N LEU A 97 -0.90 6.00 8.16
CA LEU A 97 0.03 4.90 8.38
C LEU A 97 -0.29 3.71 7.48
N TYR A 98 -1.54 3.30 7.41
CA TYR A 98 -1.92 2.10 6.67
C TYR A 98 -1.97 2.34 5.15
N TYR A 99 -2.71 3.37 4.70
CA TYR A 99 -2.94 3.58 3.27
C TYR A 99 -1.87 4.41 2.59
N PHE A 100 -1.34 5.46 3.25
CA PHE A 100 -0.36 6.34 2.61
C PHE A 100 1.08 5.85 2.81
N ARG A 101 1.42 5.32 3.99
CA ARG A 101 2.75 4.75 4.23
C ARG A 101 2.87 3.29 3.82
N GLY A 102 1.76 2.57 3.68
CA GLY A 102 1.75 1.15 3.28
C GLY A 102 2.17 0.21 4.40
N MET A 103 2.05 0.63 5.66
CA MET A 103 2.42 -0.20 6.81
C MET A 103 1.47 -1.40 6.94
N THR A 104 1.96 -2.49 7.55
CA THR A 104 1.12 -3.63 7.92
C THR A 104 0.24 -3.29 9.12
N TRP A 105 -0.83 -4.04 9.33
CA TRP A 105 -1.71 -3.82 10.47
C TRP A 105 -0.99 -3.99 11.82
N GLU A 106 -0.05 -4.93 11.90
CA GLU A 106 0.77 -5.18 13.08
C GLU A 106 1.65 -3.96 13.40
N ALA A 107 2.28 -3.39 12.36
CA ALA A 107 3.13 -2.21 12.51
C ALA A 107 2.30 -0.97 12.90
N VAL A 108 1.09 -0.81 12.36
CA VAL A 108 0.17 0.27 12.75
C VAL A 108 -0.28 0.10 14.21
N ALA A 109 -0.66 -1.11 14.62
CA ALA A 109 -1.06 -1.42 15.99
C ALA A 109 0.06 -1.07 16.98
N ALA A 110 1.29 -1.51 16.69
CA ALA A 110 2.46 -1.19 17.51
C ALA A 110 2.74 0.32 17.58
N THR A 111 2.67 1.03 16.45
CA THR A 111 2.91 2.48 16.39
C THR A 111 1.87 3.28 17.16
N MET A 112 0.61 2.88 17.10
CA MET A 112 -0.50 3.56 17.78
C MET A 112 -0.73 3.05 19.22
N MET A 113 0.03 2.04 19.67
CA MET A 113 -0.13 1.37 20.97
C MET A 113 -1.54 0.84 21.20
N LEU A 114 -2.16 0.31 20.13
CA LEU A 114 -3.50 -0.26 20.15
C LEU A 114 -3.45 -1.79 20.06
N SER A 115 -4.40 -2.46 20.74
CA SER A 115 -4.63 -3.89 20.51
C SER A 115 -5.18 -4.12 19.10
N TRP A 116 -5.02 -5.34 18.59
CA TRP A 116 -5.55 -5.73 17.28
C TRP A 116 -7.05 -5.44 17.13
N ASN A 117 -7.84 -5.83 18.11
CA ASN A 117 -9.28 -5.61 18.09
C ASN A 117 -9.65 -4.13 18.13
N ALA A 118 -8.99 -3.34 18.99
CA ALA A 118 -9.22 -1.90 19.08
C ALA A 118 -8.88 -1.20 17.76
N LEU A 119 -7.77 -1.57 17.11
CA LEU A 119 -7.36 -1.03 15.83
C LEU A 119 -8.40 -1.29 14.74
N HIS A 120 -8.84 -2.56 14.61
CA HIS A 120 -9.83 -2.93 13.59
C HIS A 120 -11.21 -2.34 13.86
N HIS A 121 -11.61 -2.22 15.13
CA HIS A 121 -12.84 -1.52 15.50
C HIS A 121 -12.78 -0.04 15.11
N ARG A 122 -11.68 0.64 15.44
CA ARG A 122 -11.45 2.04 15.08
C ARG A 122 -11.44 2.24 13.57
N HIS A 123 -10.75 1.38 12.82
CA HIS A 123 -10.73 1.43 11.36
C HIS A 123 -12.13 1.31 10.75
N ARG A 124 -12.97 0.37 11.25
CA ARG A 124 -14.36 0.24 10.79
C ARG A 124 -15.18 1.51 11.07
N LYS A 125 -14.97 2.13 12.23
CA LYS A 125 -15.63 3.40 12.59
C LYS A 125 -15.23 4.52 11.64
N ILE A 126 -13.94 4.66 11.34
CA ILE A 126 -13.44 5.65 10.39
C ILE A 126 -14.04 5.46 9.00
N LEU A 127 -14.09 4.21 8.50
CA LEU A 127 -14.69 3.94 7.19
C LEU A 127 -16.17 4.30 7.11
N ARG A 128 -16.93 4.19 8.22
CA ARG A 128 -18.32 4.65 8.29
C ARG A 128 -18.40 6.18 8.22
N LYS A 129 -17.59 6.89 9.00
CA LYS A 129 -17.50 8.37 8.96
C LYS A 129 -17.19 8.85 7.54
N LEU A 130 -16.19 8.26 6.86
CA LEU A 130 -15.80 8.64 5.50
C LEU A 130 -16.88 8.37 4.45
N ARG A 131 -17.73 7.36 4.67
CA ARG A 131 -18.88 7.04 3.81
C ARG A 131 -20.09 7.95 4.05
N GLY A 132 -20.10 8.69 5.16
CA GLY A 132 -21.23 9.53 5.55
C GLY A 132 -22.36 8.78 6.27
N ASP A 133 -22.11 7.54 6.74
CA ASP A 133 -23.06 6.73 7.50
C ASP A 133 -22.91 7.03 9.00
N GLU A 134 -23.37 8.19 9.46
CA GLU A 134 -23.32 8.54 10.88
C GLU A 134 -24.45 7.89 11.72
N SER A 135 -25.41 7.22 11.10
CA SER A 135 -26.64 6.80 11.74
C SER A 135 -26.63 5.47 12.51
N ASP A 136 -25.50 4.73 12.55
CA ASP A 136 -25.47 3.38 13.14
C ASP A 136 -24.59 3.23 14.41
N ASP A 137 -24.18 4.32 15.04
CA ASP A 137 -23.35 4.24 16.27
C ASP A 137 -24.13 3.71 17.50
N GLU A 138 -25.45 3.74 17.47
CA GLU A 138 -26.29 3.20 18.57
C GLU A 138 -26.53 1.69 18.46
N ARG A 139 -26.64 1.13 17.24
CA ARG A 139 -26.86 -0.33 17.06
C ARG A 139 -25.61 -1.18 17.29
N SER A 140 -24.43 -0.59 17.18
CA SER A 140 -23.16 -1.33 17.36
C SER A 140 -22.77 -1.52 18.83
N ARG A 141 -23.35 -0.75 19.76
CA ARG A 141 -23.15 -0.93 21.21
C ARG A 141 -23.93 -2.12 21.74
N GLU A 142 -25.07 -2.48 21.15
CA GLU A 142 -25.90 -3.60 21.56
C GLU A 142 -25.40 -4.96 21.08
N ASN A 143 -24.68 -5.02 19.94
CA ASN A 143 -24.15 -6.27 19.40
C ASN A 143 -22.68 -6.57 19.78
N GLY A 144 -21.93 -5.57 20.26
CA GLY A 144 -20.55 -5.75 20.69
C GLY A 144 -20.37 -6.56 21.98
N ASP A 145 -21.42 -6.66 22.78
CA ASP A 145 -21.40 -7.38 24.08
C ASP A 145 -21.74 -8.88 23.92
N ARG A 146 -22.30 -9.30 22.79
CA ARG A 146 -22.66 -10.72 22.56
C ARG A 146 -21.55 -11.55 21.96
N ASP A 147 -20.64 -10.96 21.21
CA ASP A 147 -19.53 -11.71 20.58
C ASP A 147 -18.31 -11.89 21.49
N ALA A 148 -18.31 -11.28 22.67
CA ALA A 148 -17.22 -11.42 23.65
C ALA A 148 -17.38 -12.62 24.60
N GLU A 149 -18.54 -13.29 24.62
CA GLU A 149 -18.82 -14.41 25.53
C GLU A 149 -18.64 -15.81 24.91
N GLU A 150 -18.38 -15.93 23.59
CA GLU A 150 -18.37 -17.26 22.92
C GLU A 150 -16.99 -17.80 22.54
N GLU A 151 -15.88 -17.15 22.90
CA GLU A 151 -14.52 -17.68 22.67
C GLU A 151 -13.67 -17.71 23.94
N THR A 152 -14.09 -18.50 24.92
CA THR A 152 -13.17 -19.01 25.94
C THR A 152 -12.72 -20.42 25.55
N PRO A 153 -11.48 -20.64 25.14
CA PRO A 153 -10.95 -22.00 25.01
C PRO A 153 -10.78 -22.58 26.39
N ALA A 154 -11.39 -23.72 26.61
CA ALA A 154 -11.33 -24.49 27.84
C ALA A 154 -9.86 -24.82 28.22
N PRO A 155 -9.48 -24.78 29.52
CA PRO A 155 -8.13 -25.09 29.96
C PRO A 155 -7.88 -26.60 29.88
N MET A 156 -6.97 -27.00 29.00
CA MET A 156 -6.39 -28.33 29.00
C MET A 156 -5.32 -28.45 30.09
N TYR A 157 -5.70 -28.85 31.28
CA TYR A 157 -4.75 -29.43 32.23
C TYR A 157 -5.29 -30.76 32.72
N ARG A 158 -4.81 -31.83 32.12
CA ARG A 158 -4.88 -33.18 32.70
C ARG A 158 -3.52 -33.53 33.29
N THR A 159 -3.36 -33.32 34.58
CA THR A 159 -2.30 -33.95 35.36
C THR A 159 -2.65 -35.41 35.54
N ARG A 160 -1.77 -36.31 35.11
CA ARG A 160 -1.74 -37.70 35.50
C ARG A 160 -0.76 -37.90 36.63
N SER A 161 -1.28 -38.39 37.75
CA SER A 161 -0.53 -39.13 38.77
C SER A 161 -0.10 -40.48 38.26
#